data_2a12b8054adc711cc6dca3a79ee1c0a4
#
_entry.id   2a12b8054adc711cc6dca3a79ee1c0a4
#
_cell.length_a   1.000
_cell.length_b   1.000
_cell.length_c   1.000
_cell.angle_alpha   90.00
_cell.angle_beta   90.00
_cell.angle_gamma   90.00
#
_symmetry.space_group_name_H-M   'P 1'
#
loop_
_entity.id
_entity.type
_entity.pdbx_description
1 polymer ?
#
loop_
_entity_poly.entity_id
_entity_poly.type
_entity_poly.pdbx_seq_one_letter_code
_entity_poly.pdbx_strand_id
1 'polypeptide(L)'
;MNRMSSVFLFPGQGSQSVGMMADLAAHHPQVRESFDTASKVLGFDLWDLSQQGPAERLALTEITQPLMLVAGVATWRVWRAVGGSDPTWVAGHSLGEFSALVAAGVLDFAEAVDLVRFRGEVMRDAVPDGQGGMAAVIGLDDAALIEACREAAGDQVAEAVNFNAPGQVVIAGHVEALRRAIEAAKARGAKRALPLPISVPCHSSLMQPAAERLRERLRSCSLVAPSIRFLSSVDATEYRDPERIRDLLYRQLASPVRWVSTIETLAGL
;
A
#
# COMPACT_ATOMS: atom_id res chain seq x y z
N MET A 1 16.60 32.20 -3.20
CA MET A 1 15.26 31.70 -2.84
C MET A 1 15.38 30.26 -2.43
N ASN A 2 15.20 29.95 -1.12
CA ASN A 2 15.13 28.54 -0.69
C ASN A 2 13.90 27.93 -1.40
N ARG A 3 14.12 27.00 -2.33
CA ARG A 3 13.02 26.15 -2.83
C ARG A 3 12.53 25.35 -1.62
N MET A 4 11.32 25.58 -1.21
CA MET A 4 10.70 24.73 -0.21
C MET A 4 10.72 23.29 -0.73
N SER A 5 11.32 22.40 0.01
CA SER A 5 11.32 20.98 -0.30
C SER A 5 9.88 20.48 -0.17
N SER A 6 9.29 19.98 -1.24
CA SER A 6 7.95 19.38 -1.22
C SER A 6 8.06 17.86 -1.33
N VAL A 7 7.17 17.17 -0.65
CA VAL A 7 7.08 15.70 -0.65
C VAL A 7 5.68 15.30 -1.07
N PHE A 8 5.56 14.34 -1.98
CA PHE A 8 4.28 13.74 -2.33
C PHE A 8 4.17 12.36 -1.72
N LEU A 9 3.11 12.16 -0.94
CA LEU A 9 2.80 10.91 -0.26
C LEU A 9 1.59 10.25 -0.93
N PHE A 10 1.73 8.98 -1.28
CA PHE A 10 0.67 8.22 -1.92
C PHE A 10 0.07 7.22 -0.93
N PRO A 11 -1.27 7.25 -0.71
CA PRO A 11 -1.92 6.34 0.22
C PRO A 11 -1.97 4.90 -0.33
N GLY A 12 -2.13 3.96 0.60
CA GLY A 12 -2.44 2.56 0.30
C GLY A 12 -3.94 2.26 0.29
N GLN A 13 -4.30 0.98 0.48
CA GLN A 13 -5.67 0.51 0.64
C GLN A 13 -6.32 1.09 1.90
N GLY A 14 -7.65 1.24 1.89
CA GLY A 14 -8.45 1.76 2.99
C GLY A 14 -8.95 3.20 2.77
N SER A 15 -8.49 3.88 1.73
CA SER A 15 -8.92 5.23 1.37
C SER A 15 -9.97 5.26 0.25
N GLN A 16 -10.31 4.10 -0.33
CA GLN A 16 -11.32 4.00 -1.40
C GLN A 16 -12.73 4.22 -0.87
N SER A 17 -13.55 4.87 -1.68
CA SER A 17 -14.97 5.06 -1.41
C SER A 17 -15.76 5.16 -2.71
N VAL A 18 -17.02 4.77 -2.67
CA VAL A 18 -17.95 4.98 -3.80
C VAL A 18 -18.09 6.49 -4.04
N GLY A 19 -18.01 6.91 -5.31
CA GLY A 19 -18.04 8.31 -5.72
C GLY A 19 -16.70 9.03 -5.64
N MET A 20 -15.62 8.35 -5.24
CA MET A 20 -14.29 8.97 -5.16
C MET A 20 -13.85 9.56 -6.50
N MET A 21 -13.07 10.65 -6.47
CA MET A 21 -12.55 11.37 -7.63
C MET A 21 -13.60 12.10 -8.50
N ALA A 22 -14.91 12.03 -8.20
CA ALA A 22 -15.97 12.66 -9.01
C ALA A 22 -15.78 14.18 -9.16
N ASP A 23 -15.54 14.88 -8.07
CA ASP A 23 -15.35 16.33 -8.07
C ASP A 23 -14.11 16.76 -8.87
N LEU A 24 -13.01 16.00 -8.72
CA LEU A 24 -11.80 16.29 -9.47
C LEU A 24 -11.99 16.00 -10.97
N ALA A 25 -12.71 14.94 -11.33
CA ALA A 25 -13.02 14.56 -12.69
C ALA A 25 -13.92 15.59 -13.40
N ALA A 26 -14.81 16.28 -12.66
CA ALA A 26 -15.68 17.29 -13.22
C ALA A 26 -14.92 18.51 -13.78
N HIS A 27 -13.71 18.77 -13.28
CA HIS A 27 -12.88 19.92 -13.65
C HIS A 27 -11.60 19.54 -14.40
N HIS A 28 -11.17 18.28 -14.36
CA HIS A 28 -9.88 17.83 -14.87
C HIS A 28 -10.01 16.54 -15.70
N PRO A 29 -9.93 16.61 -17.04
CA PRO A 29 -10.10 15.44 -17.91
C PRO A 29 -9.06 14.33 -17.67
N GLN A 30 -7.88 14.70 -17.15
CA GLN A 30 -6.81 13.75 -16.80
C GLN A 30 -7.26 12.63 -15.87
N VAL A 31 -8.28 12.89 -15.05
CA VAL A 31 -8.85 11.85 -14.17
C VAL A 31 -9.52 10.78 -15.01
N ARG A 32 -10.48 11.18 -15.89
CA ARG A 32 -11.18 10.25 -16.76
C ARG A 32 -10.22 9.50 -17.69
N GLU A 33 -9.28 10.19 -18.32
CA GLU A 33 -8.26 9.59 -19.18
C GLU A 33 -7.44 8.51 -18.45
N SER A 34 -7.12 8.73 -17.17
CA SER A 34 -6.41 7.75 -16.35
C SER A 34 -7.28 6.52 -16.07
N PHE A 35 -8.55 6.72 -15.71
CA PHE A 35 -9.50 5.62 -15.50
C PHE A 35 -9.81 4.85 -16.78
N ASP A 36 -9.96 5.54 -17.91
CA ASP A 36 -10.21 4.90 -19.23
C ASP A 36 -9.02 4.05 -19.67
N THR A 37 -7.79 4.53 -19.43
CA THR A 37 -6.58 3.75 -19.70
C THR A 37 -6.53 2.51 -18.83
N ALA A 38 -6.80 2.64 -17.54
CA ALA A 38 -6.81 1.52 -16.61
C ALA A 38 -7.92 0.52 -16.95
N SER A 39 -9.11 0.99 -17.31
CA SER A 39 -10.24 0.13 -17.70
C SER A 39 -9.93 -0.75 -18.90
N LYS A 40 -9.18 -0.22 -19.89
CA LYS A 40 -8.70 -1.01 -21.03
C LYS A 40 -7.74 -2.13 -20.61
N VAL A 41 -6.85 -1.85 -19.67
CA VAL A 41 -5.91 -2.85 -19.12
C VAL A 41 -6.63 -3.91 -18.31
N LEU A 42 -7.60 -3.49 -17.50
CA LEU A 42 -8.33 -4.37 -16.58
C LEU A 42 -9.41 -5.21 -17.26
N GLY A 43 -9.91 -4.76 -18.44
CA GLY A 43 -11.01 -5.42 -19.17
C GLY A 43 -12.39 -5.15 -18.58
N PHE A 44 -12.55 -4.17 -17.70
CA PHE A 44 -13.83 -3.70 -17.17
C PHE A 44 -13.79 -2.20 -16.88
N ASP A 45 -14.95 -1.55 -16.76
CA ASP A 45 -15.04 -0.12 -16.46
C ASP A 45 -14.76 0.15 -14.99
N LEU A 46 -13.51 0.56 -14.69
CA LEU A 46 -13.07 0.90 -13.34
C LEU A 46 -13.70 2.21 -12.85
N TRP A 47 -14.00 3.15 -13.78
CA TRP A 47 -14.66 4.39 -13.39
C TRP A 47 -16.09 4.14 -12.94
N ASP A 48 -16.88 3.44 -13.76
CA ASP A 48 -18.27 3.11 -13.39
C ASP A 48 -18.31 2.37 -12.04
N LEU A 49 -17.44 1.38 -11.87
CA LEU A 49 -17.30 0.67 -10.59
C LEU A 49 -16.96 1.62 -9.43
N SER A 50 -16.07 2.59 -9.64
CA SER A 50 -15.68 3.55 -8.60
C SER A 50 -16.82 4.50 -8.24
N GLN A 51 -17.72 4.82 -9.18
CA GLN A 51 -18.83 5.74 -8.96
C GLN A 51 -20.09 5.06 -8.43
N GLN A 52 -20.38 3.85 -8.90
CA GLN A 52 -21.63 3.14 -8.57
C GLN A 52 -21.44 2.06 -7.50
N GLY A 53 -20.21 1.60 -7.27
CA GLY A 53 -19.93 0.48 -6.37
C GLY A 53 -20.37 -0.87 -6.92
N PRO A 54 -20.77 -1.82 -6.08
CA PRO A 54 -20.99 -1.69 -4.63
C PRO A 54 -19.67 -1.57 -3.83
N ALA A 55 -19.73 -1.02 -2.60
CA ALA A 55 -18.58 -0.79 -1.74
C ALA A 55 -17.79 -2.09 -1.43
N GLU A 56 -18.50 -3.19 -1.26
CA GLU A 56 -17.93 -4.52 -1.01
C GLU A 56 -17.03 -4.97 -2.18
N ARG A 57 -17.42 -4.66 -3.41
CA ARG A 57 -16.60 -4.96 -4.60
C ARG A 57 -15.35 -4.07 -4.64
N LEU A 58 -15.47 -2.79 -4.24
CA LEU A 58 -14.32 -1.90 -4.14
C LEU A 58 -13.33 -2.33 -3.04
N ALA A 59 -13.78 -3.07 -2.05
CA ALA A 59 -12.96 -3.57 -0.95
C ALA A 59 -12.14 -4.83 -1.31
N LEU A 60 -12.45 -5.50 -2.43
CA LEU A 60 -11.65 -6.63 -2.92
C LEU A 60 -10.24 -6.16 -3.28
N THR A 61 -9.20 -6.80 -2.74
CA THR A 61 -7.83 -6.30 -2.86
C THR A 61 -7.36 -6.19 -4.32
N GLU A 62 -7.76 -7.10 -5.20
CA GLU A 62 -7.50 -7.09 -6.64
C GLU A 62 -8.21 -5.96 -7.40
N ILE A 63 -9.21 -5.32 -6.77
CA ILE A 63 -9.92 -4.14 -7.28
C ILE A 63 -9.39 -2.87 -6.61
N THR A 64 -9.24 -2.90 -5.28
CA THR A 64 -8.77 -1.73 -4.52
C THR A 64 -7.38 -1.29 -4.98
N GLN A 65 -6.47 -2.22 -5.27
CA GLN A 65 -5.11 -1.88 -5.63
C GLN A 65 -5.03 -1.09 -6.94
N PRO A 66 -5.57 -1.55 -8.08
CA PRO A 66 -5.59 -0.73 -9.29
C PRO A 66 -6.40 0.57 -9.10
N LEU A 67 -7.51 0.55 -8.39
CA LEU A 67 -8.29 1.77 -8.12
C LEU A 67 -7.46 2.84 -7.41
N MET A 68 -6.77 2.48 -6.34
CA MET A 68 -5.95 3.42 -5.57
C MET A 68 -4.71 3.90 -6.33
N LEU A 69 -4.08 3.03 -7.13
CA LEU A 69 -3.02 3.42 -8.05
C LEU A 69 -3.52 4.48 -9.03
N VAL A 70 -4.65 4.22 -9.69
CA VAL A 70 -5.23 5.12 -10.70
C VAL A 70 -5.60 6.46 -10.08
N ALA A 71 -6.25 6.46 -8.91
CA ALA A 71 -6.60 7.69 -8.20
C ALA A 71 -5.36 8.54 -7.82
N GLY A 72 -4.31 7.89 -7.30
CA GLY A 72 -3.06 8.56 -6.96
C GLY A 72 -2.35 9.16 -8.19
N VAL A 73 -2.24 8.38 -9.26
CA VAL A 73 -1.60 8.84 -10.51
C VAL A 73 -2.44 9.91 -11.21
N ALA A 74 -3.78 9.77 -11.22
CA ALA A 74 -4.67 10.79 -11.78
C ALA A 74 -4.53 12.12 -11.05
N THR A 75 -4.47 12.10 -9.70
CA THR A 75 -4.23 13.30 -8.88
C THR A 75 -2.87 13.93 -9.20
N TRP A 76 -1.82 13.10 -9.36
CA TRP A 76 -0.50 13.56 -9.79
C TRP A 76 -0.54 14.21 -11.18
N ARG A 77 -1.24 13.62 -12.15
CA ARG A 77 -1.39 14.16 -13.51
C ARG A 77 -2.13 15.50 -13.49
N VAL A 78 -3.17 15.64 -12.66
CA VAL A 78 -3.88 16.93 -12.48
C VAL A 78 -2.94 17.98 -11.91
N TRP A 79 -2.17 17.65 -10.85
CA TRP A 79 -1.18 18.56 -10.29
C TRP A 79 -0.22 19.10 -11.35
N ARG A 80 0.30 18.21 -12.20
CA ARG A 80 1.18 18.60 -13.33
C ARG A 80 0.47 19.47 -14.36
N ALA A 81 -0.76 19.15 -14.71
CA ALA A 81 -1.55 19.87 -15.71
C ALA A 81 -1.90 21.29 -15.28
N VAL A 82 -2.08 21.54 -13.98
CA VAL A 82 -2.32 22.89 -13.44
C VAL A 82 -1.03 23.68 -13.17
N GLY A 83 0.14 23.17 -13.61
CA GLY A 83 1.43 23.85 -13.49
C GLY A 83 2.15 23.59 -12.16
N GLY A 84 1.74 22.56 -11.41
CA GLY A 84 2.43 22.16 -10.20
C GLY A 84 3.87 21.72 -10.45
N SER A 85 4.79 22.15 -9.59
CA SER A 85 6.21 21.78 -9.66
C SER A 85 6.42 20.33 -9.22
N ASP A 86 7.49 19.71 -9.72
CA ASP A 86 7.93 18.41 -9.23
C ASP A 86 8.31 18.49 -7.76
N PRO A 87 7.87 17.53 -6.93
CA PRO A 87 8.33 17.44 -5.56
C PRO A 87 9.79 16.98 -5.51
N THR A 88 10.45 17.24 -4.39
CA THR A 88 11.81 16.76 -4.17
C THR A 88 11.81 15.24 -3.92
N TRP A 89 10.76 14.75 -3.28
CA TRP A 89 10.61 13.36 -2.89
C TRP A 89 9.20 12.83 -3.17
N VAL A 90 9.15 11.55 -3.47
CA VAL A 90 7.92 10.76 -3.46
C VAL A 90 8.08 9.56 -2.52
N ALA A 91 7.02 9.21 -1.81
CA ALA A 91 6.94 8.00 -1.01
C ALA A 91 5.50 7.47 -1.04
N GLY A 92 5.31 6.20 -0.71
CA GLY A 92 3.99 5.59 -0.70
C GLY A 92 3.84 4.56 0.42
N HIS A 93 2.63 4.45 0.94
CA HIS A 93 2.30 3.42 1.92
C HIS A 93 1.89 2.14 1.20
N SER A 94 2.68 1.06 1.32
CA SER A 94 2.36 -0.22 0.68
C SER A 94 2.07 -0.06 -0.83
N LEU A 95 0.83 -0.25 -1.25
CA LEU A 95 0.41 -0.01 -2.64
C LEU A 95 0.80 1.38 -3.15
N GLY A 96 0.78 2.38 -2.29
CA GLY A 96 1.16 3.75 -2.65
C GLY A 96 2.58 3.87 -3.20
N GLU A 97 3.49 2.93 -2.91
CA GLU A 97 4.83 2.91 -3.52
C GLU A 97 4.76 2.74 -5.05
N PHE A 98 3.83 1.94 -5.55
CA PHE A 98 3.62 1.78 -7.00
C PHE A 98 3.14 3.10 -7.64
N SER A 99 2.24 3.84 -6.98
CA SER A 99 1.84 5.18 -7.42
C SER A 99 2.99 6.17 -7.40
N ALA A 100 3.84 6.14 -6.35
CA ALA A 100 5.03 6.95 -6.24
C ALA A 100 6.05 6.63 -7.35
N LEU A 101 6.24 5.36 -7.67
CA LEU A 101 7.15 4.91 -8.73
C LEU A 101 6.65 5.30 -10.12
N VAL A 102 5.34 5.30 -10.37
CA VAL A 102 4.76 5.84 -11.62
C VAL A 102 4.97 7.35 -11.68
N ALA A 103 4.73 8.09 -10.59
CA ALA A 103 4.95 9.53 -10.54
C ALA A 103 6.44 9.91 -10.73
N ALA A 104 7.37 9.06 -10.25
CA ALA A 104 8.80 9.20 -10.44
C ALA A 104 9.30 8.70 -11.82
N GLY A 105 8.42 8.20 -12.68
CA GLY A 105 8.76 7.71 -14.02
C GLY A 105 9.48 6.36 -14.05
N VAL A 106 9.47 5.61 -12.96
CA VAL A 106 10.14 4.29 -12.85
C VAL A 106 9.35 3.19 -13.56
N LEU A 107 8.02 3.22 -13.41
CA LEU A 107 7.08 2.27 -14.00
C LEU A 107 6.16 2.97 -15.01
N ASP A 108 5.89 2.32 -16.13
CA ASP A 108 4.79 2.73 -17.02
C ASP A 108 3.45 2.58 -16.29
N PHE A 109 2.53 3.50 -16.55
CA PHE A 109 1.23 3.51 -15.86
C PHE A 109 0.36 2.29 -16.18
N ALA A 110 0.28 1.89 -17.45
CA ALA A 110 -0.54 0.75 -17.85
C ALA A 110 0.06 -0.57 -17.32
N GLU A 111 1.39 -0.69 -17.36
CA GLU A 111 2.10 -1.82 -16.75
C GLU A 111 1.90 -1.87 -15.23
N ALA A 112 1.94 -0.71 -14.56
CA ALA A 112 1.69 -0.64 -13.12
C ALA A 112 0.27 -1.05 -12.74
N VAL A 113 -0.75 -0.68 -13.53
CA VAL A 113 -2.15 -1.10 -13.34
C VAL A 113 -2.29 -2.62 -13.37
N ASP A 114 -1.71 -3.27 -14.40
CA ASP A 114 -1.75 -4.74 -14.51
C ASP A 114 -0.94 -5.41 -13.38
N LEU A 115 0.21 -4.85 -13.04
CA LEU A 115 1.07 -5.38 -11.98
C LEU A 115 0.40 -5.35 -10.60
N VAL A 116 -0.29 -4.24 -10.25
CA VAL A 116 -0.95 -4.15 -8.94
C VAL A 116 -2.25 -4.96 -8.89
N ARG A 117 -2.94 -5.16 -10.03
CA ARG A 117 -4.03 -6.13 -10.14
C ARG A 117 -3.52 -7.54 -9.82
N PHE A 118 -2.44 -7.95 -10.49
CA PHE A 118 -1.79 -9.24 -10.24
C PHE A 118 -1.32 -9.36 -8.78
N ARG A 119 -0.74 -8.28 -8.21
CA ARG A 119 -0.35 -8.23 -6.79
C ARG A 119 -1.55 -8.51 -5.89
N GLY A 120 -2.70 -7.89 -6.15
CA GLY A 120 -3.95 -8.13 -5.40
C GLY A 120 -4.41 -9.59 -5.49
N GLU A 121 -4.40 -10.17 -6.70
CA GLU A 121 -4.78 -11.57 -6.93
C GLU A 121 -3.88 -12.54 -6.15
N VAL A 122 -2.55 -12.41 -6.24
CA VAL A 122 -1.65 -13.31 -5.53
C VAL A 122 -1.70 -13.15 -4.01
N MET A 123 -2.01 -11.94 -3.53
CA MET A 123 -2.22 -11.68 -2.10
C MET A 123 -3.50 -12.35 -1.59
N ARG A 124 -4.61 -12.23 -2.34
CA ARG A 124 -5.87 -12.92 -2.03
C ARG A 124 -5.69 -14.43 -1.95
N ASP A 125 -4.94 -14.99 -2.90
CA ASP A 125 -4.73 -16.43 -3.04
C ASP A 125 -3.69 -17.00 -2.05
N ALA A 126 -2.98 -16.15 -1.30
CA ALA A 126 -1.87 -16.59 -0.45
C ALA A 126 -2.29 -17.38 0.79
N VAL A 127 -3.48 -17.10 1.29
CA VAL A 127 -4.05 -17.74 2.49
C VAL A 127 -5.49 -18.13 2.20
N PRO A 128 -5.95 -19.34 2.58
CA PRO A 128 -7.34 -19.73 2.40
C PRO A 128 -8.31 -18.75 3.10
N ASP A 129 -9.47 -18.56 2.49
CA ASP A 129 -10.50 -17.67 3.05
C ASP A 129 -10.83 -17.97 4.51
N GLY A 130 -10.91 -16.92 5.31
CA GLY A 130 -11.23 -17.00 6.75
C GLY A 130 -10.07 -17.44 7.63
N GLN A 131 -8.90 -17.78 7.09
CA GLN A 131 -7.75 -18.18 7.91
C GLN A 131 -6.79 -17.02 8.21
N GLY A 132 -6.78 -15.98 7.39
CA GLY A 132 -5.95 -14.79 7.58
C GLY A 132 -6.76 -13.58 8.02
N GLY A 133 -6.07 -12.57 8.55
CA GLY A 133 -6.70 -11.31 8.93
C GLY A 133 -5.71 -10.26 9.39
N MET A 134 -6.27 -9.10 9.75
CA MET A 134 -5.53 -7.96 10.29
C MET A 134 -6.29 -7.34 11.48
N ALA A 135 -5.56 -6.67 12.37
CA ALA A 135 -6.15 -5.92 13.47
C ALA A 135 -5.37 -4.63 13.74
N ALA A 136 -6.09 -3.57 14.09
CA ALA A 136 -5.47 -2.31 14.51
C ALA A 136 -5.28 -2.27 16.03
N VAL A 137 -4.09 -1.90 16.48
CA VAL A 137 -3.73 -1.71 17.89
C VAL A 137 -3.31 -0.27 18.11
N ILE A 138 -3.90 0.38 19.12
CA ILE A 138 -3.65 1.79 19.43
C ILE A 138 -3.27 1.95 20.89
N GLY A 139 -2.25 2.75 21.14
CA GLY A 139 -1.84 3.19 22.49
C GLY A 139 -0.97 2.18 23.23
N LEU A 140 -0.30 1.27 22.53
CA LEU A 140 0.72 0.38 23.07
C LEU A 140 2.06 0.70 22.38
N ASP A 141 3.15 0.58 23.13
CA ASP A 141 4.50 0.68 22.62
C ASP A 141 4.80 -0.44 21.60
N ASP A 142 5.56 -0.10 20.54
CA ASP A 142 5.84 -1.02 19.44
C ASP A 142 6.55 -2.30 19.91
N ALA A 143 7.53 -2.18 20.81
CA ALA A 143 8.26 -3.34 21.33
C ALA A 143 7.35 -4.25 22.17
N ALA A 144 6.48 -3.66 23.00
CA ALA A 144 5.49 -4.40 23.80
C ALA A 144 4.48 -5.11 22.90
N LEU A 145 4.07 -4.49 21.77
CA LEU A 145 3.16 -5.11 20.81
C LEU A 145 3.82 -6.25 20.05
N ILE A 146 5.07 -6.07 19.58
CA ILE A 146 5.84 -7.12 18.90
C ILE A 146 5.96 -8.35 19.81
N GLU A 147 6.25 -8.15 21.11
CA GLU A 147 6.34 -9.24 22.08
C GLU A 147 4.98 -9.92 22.30
N ALA A 148 3.89 -9.13 22.40
CA ALA A 148 2.53 -9.68 22.50
C ALA A 148 2.18 -10.56 21.28
N CYS A 149 2.56 -10.14 20.08
CA CYS A 149 2.37 -10.92 18.86
C CYS A 149 3.19 -12.22 18.90
N ARG A 150 4.47 -12.14 19.28
CA ARG A 150 5.36 -13.29 19.38
C ARG A 150 4.84 -14.37 20.34
N GLU A 151 4.37 -13.97 21.52
CA GLU A 151 3.80 -14.89 22.51
C GLU A 151 2.47 -15.50 22.03
N ALA A 152 1.63 -14.69 21.36
CA ALA A 152 0.33 -15.12 20.87
C ALA A 152 0.41 -16.02 19.63
N ALA A 153 1.49 -15.99 18.89
CA ALA A 153 1.66 -16.75 17.64
C ALA A 153 1.59 -18.26 17.89
N GLY A 154 2.34 -18.80 18.86
CA GLY A 154 2.47 -20.24 19.06
C GLY A 154 3.09 -20.90 17.83
N ASP A 155 2.35 -21.83 17.23
CA ASP A 155 2.67 -22.51 15.97
C ASP A 155 2.11 -21.78 14.72
N GLN A 156 1.43 -20.66 14.93
CA GLN A 156 0.81 -19.83 13.91
C GLN A 156 1.62 -18.52 13.69
N VAL A 157 1.08 -17.62 12.89
CA VAL A 157 1.65 -16.30 12.62
C VAL A 157 0.78 -15.21 13.24
N ALA A 158 1.40 -14.30 14.01
CA ALA A 158 0.87 -12.99 14.40
C ALA A 158 2.05 -12.02 14.43
N GLU A 159 2.02 -10.98 13.60
CA GLU A 159 3.15 -10.07 13.38
C GLU A 159 2.68 -8.62 13.34
N ALA A 160 3.51 -7.70 13.86
CA ALA A 160 3.32 -6.26 13.70
C ALA A 160 3.80 -5.86 12.29
N VAL A 161 2.87 -5.36 11.47
CA VAL A 161 3.10 -5.21 10.03
C VAL A 161 3.01 -3.79 9.50
N ASN A 162 2.19 -2.89 10.09
CA ASN A 162 2.15 -1.48 9.65
C ASN A 162 2.36 -0.56 10.84
N PHE A 163 3.51 0.08 10.90
CA PHE A 163 3.86 1.10 11.90
C PHE A 163 3.40 2.46 11.38
N ASN A 164 2.11 2.78 11.57
CA ASN A 164 1.44 3.90 10.90
C ASN A 164 1.65 5.25 11.60
N ALA A 165 1.69 5.26 12.92
CA ALA A 165 2.01 6.42 13.76
C ALA A 165 2.56 5.93 15.10
N PRO A 166 3.23 6.77 15.91
CA PRO A 166 3.64 6.38 17.25
C PRO A 166 2.48 5.81 18.05
N GLY A 167 2.59 4.54 18.48
CA GLY A 167 1.53 3.82 19.18
C GLY A 167 0.29 3.47 18.34
N GLN A 168 0.37 3.51 17.02
CA GLN A 168 -0.67 3.04 16.11
C GLN A 168 -0.08 2.04 15.12
N VAL A 169 -0.27 0.77 15.39
CA VAL A 169 0.29 -0.34 14.62
C VAL A 169 -0.81 -1.30 14.18
N VAL A 170 -0.70 -1.82 12.97
CA VAL A 170 -1.53 -2.93 12.49
C VAL A 170 -0.76 -4.22 12.64
N ILE A 171 -1.45 -5.26 13.13
CA ILE A 171 -0.94 -6.63 13.22
C ILE A 171 -1.65 -7.51 12.19
N ALA A 172 -0.96 -8.51 11.66
CA ALA A 172 -1.48 -9.45 10.67
C ALA A 172 -1.05 -10.88 10.98
N GLY A 173 -1.83 -11.84 10.51
CA GLY A 173 -1.52 -13.26 10.73
C GLY A 173 -2.75 -14.17 10.60
N HIS A 174 -2.67 -15.35 11.19
CA HIS A 174 -3.80 -16.26 11.30
C HIS A 174 -4.86 -15.71 12.27
N VAL A 175 -6.13 -15.86 11.94
CA VAL A 175 -7.26 -15.29 12.70
C VAL A 175 -7.19 -15.67 14.19
N GLU A 176 -6.92 -16.93 14.52
CA GLU A 176 -6.84 -17.38 15.92
C GLU A 176 -5.64 -16.81 16.67
N ALA A 177 -4.47 -16.67 16.01
CA ALA A 177 -3.31 -16.02 16.60
C ALA A 177 -3.57 -14.53 16.81
N LEU A 178 -4.23 -13.85 15.84
CA LEU A 178 -4.62 -12.46 15.99
C LEU A 178 -5.59 -12.24 17.15
N ARG A 179 -6.56 -13.15 17.35
CA ARG A 179 -7.48 -13.07 18.50
C ARG A 179 -6.69 -13.11 19.82
N ARG A 180 -5.73 -14.02 19.94
CA ARG A 180 -4.83 -14.08 21.12
C ARG A 180 -3.97 -12.82 21.25
N ALA A 181 -3.42 -12.32 20.16
CA ALA A 181 -2.58 -11.11 20.14
C ALA A 181 -3.36 -9.85 20.54
N ILE A 182 -4.63 -9.73 20.12
CA ILE A 182 -5.53 -8.66 20.54
C ILE A 182 -5.71 -8.68 22.07
N GLU A 183 -6.01 -9.84 22.66
CA GLU A 183 -6.18 -9.96 24.12
C GLU A 183 -4.86 -9.71 24.87
N ALA A 184 -3.74 -10.22 24.35
CA ALA A 184 -2.42 -9.95 24.92
C ALA A 184 -2.05 -8.46 24.87
N ALA A 185 -2.37 -7.75 23.76
CA ALA A 185 -2.17 -6.31 23.64
C ALA A 185 -3.03 -5.52 24.64
N LYS A 186 -4.31 -5.87 24.79
CA LYS A 186 -5.20 -5.27 25.80
C LYS A 186 -4.67 -5.46 27.21
N ALA A 187 -4.23 -6.69 27.55
CA ALA A 187 -3.65 -6.99 28.87
C ALA A 187 -2.38 -6.18 29.16
N ARG A 188 -1.64 -5.74 28.12
CA ARG A 188 -0.47 -4.86 28.20
C ARG A 188 -0.81 -3.38 28.18
N GLY A 189 -2.09 -3.00 28.17
CA GLY A 189 -2.53 -1.61 28.25
C GLY A 189 -2.80 -0.93 26.90
N ALA A 190 -2.96 -1.68 25.80
CA ALA A 190 -3.46 -1.09 24.57
C ALA A 190 -4.80 -0.40 24.78
N LYS A 191 -4.94 0.85 24.35
CA LYS A 191 -6.19 1.62 24.47
C LYS A 191 -7.28 1.06 23.58
N ARG A 192 -6.91 0.53 22.41
CA ARG A 192 -7.80 -0.16 21.47
C ARG A 192 -7.03 -1.27 20.78
N ALA A 193 -7.68 -2.42 20.58
CA ALA A 193 -7.21 -3.50 19.73
C ALA A 193 -8.44 -4.15 19.10
N LEU A 194 -8.62 -3.95 17.79
CA LEU A 194 -9.84 -4.31 17.06
C LEU A 194 -9.52 -4.98 15.73
N PRO A 195 -10.22 -6.06 15.34
CA PRO A 195 -10.12 -6.63 13.99
C PRO A 195 -10.47 -5.61 12.92
N LEU A 196 -9.79 -5.69 11.78
CA LEU A 196 -10.12 -4.94 10.57
C LEU A 196 -10.94 -5.83 9.62
N PRO A 197 -11.81 -5.26 8.79
CA PRO A 197 -12.58 -6.02 7.78
C PRO A 197 -11.69 -6.37 6.56
N ILE A 198 -10.55 -7.00 6.82
CA ILE A 198 -9.53 -7.39 5.84
C ILE A 198 -9.15 -8.84 6.13
N SER A 199 -9.41 -9.74 5.17
CA SER A 199 -9.12 -11.17 5.29
C SER A 199 -7.68 -11.54 4.87
N VAL A 200 -7.01 -10.67 4.14
CA VAL A 200 -5.63 -10.89 3.67
C VAL A 200 -4.65 -10.41 4.73
N PRO A 201 -3.75 -11.28 5.26
CA PRO A 201 -2.76 -10.90 6.27
C PRO A 201 -1.56 -10.17 5.64
N CYS A 202 -1.81 -8.97 5.08
CA CYS A 202 -0.83 -8.18 4.34
C CYS A 202 0.45 -7.94 5.15
N HIS A 203 1.60 -7.97 4.48
CA HIS A 203 2.91 -7.64 5.04
C HIS A 203 3.44 -8.61 6.10
N SER A 204 2.71 -9.69 6.41
CA SER A 204 3.20 -10.77 7.28
C SER A 204 3.99 -11.81 6.48
N SER A 205 4.68 -12.69 7.20
CA SER A 205 5.40 -13.83 6.61
C SER A 205 4.49 -14.78 5.82
N LEU A 206 3.18 -14.77 6.06
CA LEU A 206 2.19 -15.51 5.26
C LEU A 206 2.09 -15.03 3.81
N MET A 207 2.59 -13.83 3.51
CA MET A 207 2.63 -13.30 2.14
C MET A 207 3.84 -13.78 1.33
N GLN A 208 4.76 -14.56 1.91
CA GLN A 208 5.95 -15.02 1.20
C GLN A 208 5.64 -15.78 -0.10
N PRO A 209 4.65 -16.70 -0.16
CA PRO A 209 4.29 -17.35 -1.42
C PRO A 209 3.77 -16.37 -2.49
N ALA A 210 3.02 -15.36 -2.08
CA ALA A 210 2.57 -14.29 -2.99
C ALA A 210 3.74 -13.43 -3.47
N ALA A 211 4.70 -13.14 -2.59
CA ALA A 211 5.90 -12.39 -2.93
C ALA A 211 6.73 -13.11 -4.00
N GLU A 212 6.90 -14.44 -3.90
CA GLU A 212 7.62 -15.21 -4.93
C GLU A 212 6.91 -15.16 -6.31
N ARG A 213 5.58 -15.26 -6.33
CA ARG A 213 4.80 -15.10 -7.57
C ARG A 213 4.94 -13.67 -8.14
N LEU A 214 4.91 -12.65 -7.28
CA LEU A 214 5.11 -11.26 -7.69
C LEU A 214 6.53 -11.05 -8.24
N ARG A 215 7.55 -11.67 -7.63
CA ARG A 215 8.94 -11.63 -8.11
C ARG A 215 9.07 -12.11 -9.55
N GLU A 216 8.44 -13.23 -9.88
CA GLU A 216 8.45 -13.75 -11.26
C GLU A 216 7.80 -12.75 -12.23
N ARG A 217 6.66 -12.15 -11.84
CA ARG A 217 5.99 -11.14 -12.66
C ARG A 217 6.84 -9.87 -12.82
N LEU A 218 7.52 -9.42 -11.77
CA LEU A 218 8.41 -8.26 -11.79
C LEU A 218 9.59 -8.42 -12.76
N ARG A 219 10.05 -9.63 -13.05
CA ARG A 219 11.14 -9.88 -14.01
C ARG A 219 10.80 -9.41 -15.42
N SER A 220 9.53 -9.44 -15.79
CA SER A 220 9.05 -9.00 -17.11
C SER A 220 8.76 -7.50 -17.17
N CYS A 221 8.75 -6.79 -16.04
CA CYS A 221 8.48 -5.35 -15.99
C CYS A 221 9.71 -4.53 -16.39
N SER A 222 9.48 -3.49 -17.18
CA SER A 222 10.52 -2.53 -17.54
C SER A 222 10.62 -1.45 -16.48
N LEU A 223 11.69 -1.45 -15.69
CA LEU A 223 11.96 -0.44 -14.68
C LEU A 223 13.11 0.47 -15.14
N VAL A 224 12.96 1.77 -14.92
CA VAL A 224 14.02 2.76 -15.19
C VAL A 224 14.37 3.53 -13.91
N ALA A 225 15.48 4.26 -13.92
CA ALA A 225 15.88 5.07 -12.77
C ALA A 225 14.86 6.18 -12.48
N PRO A 226 14.55 6.46 -11.20
CA PRO A 226 13.58 7.49 -10.84
C PRO A 226 14.06 8.90 -11.21
N SER A 227 13.17 9.70 -11.81
CA SER A 227 13.39 11.12 -12.11
C SER A 227 13.14 12.03 -10.90
N ILE A 228 12.37 11.56 -9.92
CA ILE A 228 12.10 12.18 -8.62
C ILE A 228 12.60 11.23 -7.55
N ARG A 229 13.24 11.73 -6.50
CA ARG A 229 13.79 10.89 -5.42
C ARG A 229 12.67 10.06 -4.78
N PHE A 230 12.90 8.77 -4.67
CA PHE A 230 11.95 7.80 -4.10
C PHE A 230 12.48 7.26 -2.78
N LEU A 231 11.66 7.39 -1.71
CA LEU A 231 11.91 6.81 -0.40
C LEU A 231 10.96 5.64 -0.18
N SER A 232 11.51 4.48 0.18
CA SER A 232 10.71 3.29 0.47
C SER A 232 10.16 3.29 1.88
N SER A 233 8.95 2.76 2.04
CA SER A 233 8.31 2.50 3.34
C SER A 233 8.70 1.16 3.97
N VAL A 234 9.49 0.33 3.28
CA VAL A 234 9.98 -0.96 3.82
C VAL A 234 11.11 -0.72 4.83
N ASP A 235 12.03 0.18 4.51
CA ASP A 235 13.24 0.43 5.29
C ASP A 235 13.61 1.91 5.45
N ALA A 236 12.74 2.83 5.03
CA ALA A 236 12.93 4.28 5.04
C ALA A 236 14.23 4.71 4.33
N THR A 237 14.57 4.03 3.22
CA THR A 237 15.82 4.24 2.45
C THR A 237 15.50 4.76 1.05
N GLU A 238 16.37 5.64 0.52
CA GLU A 238 16.29 6.10 -0.86
C GLU A 238 16.75 5.01 -1.83
N TYR A 239 15.96 4.81 -2.90
CA TYR A 239 16.28 3.88 -3.97
C TYR A 239 16.37 4.60 -5.32
N ARG A 240 17.46 4.35 -6.06
CA ARG A 240 17.74 4.94 -7.38
C ARG A 240 18.01 3.88 -8.46
N ASP A 241 18.46 2.73 -8.05
CA ASP A 241 18.80 1.62 -8.96
C ASP A 241 17.55 0.80 -9.26
N PRO A 242 17.18 0.61 -10.55
CA PRO A 242 15.99 -0.13 -10.94
C PRO A 242 15.96 -1.58 -10.44
N GLU A 243 17.09 -2.27 -10.41
CA GLU A 243 17.13 -3.66 -9.95
C GLU A 243 16.95 -3.75 -8.42
N ARG A 244 17.47 -2.77 -7.68
CA ARG A 244 17.22 -2.68 -6.25
C ARG A 244 15.77 -2.31 -5.95
N ILE A 245 15.12 -1.49 -6.80
CA ILE A 245 13.68 -1.20 -6.70
C ILE A 245 12.87 -2.47 -7.00
N ARG A 246 13.26 -3.28 -7.99
CA ARG A 246 12.64 -4.56 -8.29
C ARG A 246 12.66 -5.51 -7.10
N ASP A 247 13.83 -5.67 -6.48
CA ASP A 247 13.99 -6.49 -5.28
C ASP A 247 13.18 -5.93 -4.08
N LEU A 248 13.15 -4.61 -3.93
CA LEU A 248 12.35 -3.94 -2.92
C LEU A 248 10.86 -4.28 -3.05
N LEU A 249 10.28 -4.16 -4.25
CA LEU A 249 8.87 -4.44 -4.51
C LEU A 249 8.50 -5.91 -4.24
N TYR A 250 9.43 -6.82 -4.48
CA TYR A 250 9.30 -8.23 -4.08
C TYR A 250 9.25 -8.36 -2.55
N ARG A 251 10.24 -7.80 -1.84
CA ARG A 251 10.33 -7.90 -0.38
C ARG A 251 9.17 -7.22 0.34
N GLN A 252 8.67 -6.12 -0.20
CA GLN A 252 7.60 -5.30 0.38
C GLN A 252 6.37 -6.14 0.76
N LEU A 253 6.03 -7.16 -0.03
CA LEU A 253 4.80 -7.92 0.17
C LEU A 253 4.77 -8.70 1.49
N ALA A 254 5.93 -9.19 1.92
CA ALA A 254 6.12 -9.95 3.16
C ALA A 254 7.00 -9.21 4.18
N SER A 255 7.06 -7.87 4.09
CA SER A 255 7.83 -7.02 5.00
C SER A 255 6.95 -5.95 5.63
N PRO A 256 7.22 -5.54 6.86
CA PRO A 256 6.48 -4.46 7.50
C PRO A 256 6.60 -3.13 6.77
N VAL A 257 5.54 -2.33 6.82
CA VAL A 257 5.52 -0.93 6.39
C VAL A 257 5.98 -0.04 7.56
N ARG A 258 7.14 0.57 7.42
CA ARG A 258 7.76 1.45 8.43
C ARG A 258 7.38 2.91 8.17
N TRP A 259 6.07 3.20 8.22
CA TRP A 259 5.58 4.51 7.84
C TRP A 259 6.07 5.63 8.76
N VAL A 260 6.15 5.40 10.08
CA VAL A 260 6.72 6.36 11.04
C VAL A 260 8.13 6.75 10.62
N SER A 261 9.00 5.77 10.43
CA SER A 261 10.41 6.02 10.03
C SER A 261 10.51 6.72 8.66
N THR A 262 9.59 6.39 7.73
CA THR A 262 9.51 7.04 6.41
C THR A 262 9.20 8.54 6.57
N ILE A 263 8.20 8.88 7.38
CA ILE A 263 7.81 10.28 7.63
C ILE A 263 8.90 11.04 8.40
N GLU A 264 9.50 10.43 9.42
CA GLU A 264 10.61 11.03 10.18
C GLU A 264 11.82 11.32 9.29
N THR A 265 12.19 10.37 8.41
CA THR A 265 13.27 10.58 7.44
C THR A 265 12.95 11.76 6.51
N LEU A 266 11.75 11.81 5.94
CA LEU A 266 11.34 12.90 5.04
C LEU A 266 11.24 14.25 5.76
N ALA A 267 10.85 14.28 7.02
CA ALA A 267 10.78 15.50 7.83
C ALA A 267 12.15 16.04 8.24
N GLY A 268 13.18 15.20 8.29
CA GLY A 268 14.56 15.56 8.60
C GLY A 268 15.39 16.04 7.38
N LEU A 269 14.83 15.99 6.17
CA LEU A 269 15.48 16.38 4.91
C LEU A 269 15.18 17.82 4.52
#